data_41bd594723554b5e5044b4e06e6a1f1c
#
_entry.id   41bd594723554b5e5044b4e06e6a1f1c
#
_cell.length_a   1.000
_cell.length_b   1.000
_cell.length_c   1.000
_cell.angle_alpha   90.00
_cell.angle_beta   90.00
_cell.angle_gamma   90.00
#
_symmetry.space_group_name_H-M   'P 1'
#
loop_
_entity.id
_entity.type
_entity.pdbx_description
1 polymer ?
#
loop_
_entity_poly.entity_id
_entity_poly.type
_entity_poly.pdbx_seq_one_letter_code
_entity_poly.pdbx_strand_id
1 'polypeptide(L)'
;VIRTSQSISSRGAALVSGFNLDMLQSAERPIRNLDGVQLDEQETSVASVTEEQQWGCLKYFLERVVPVAEEANVKLAMHPDDPPLSPIRGIARIMSSVDNYQKLIDLVPSPMNGVCICQGNFTLMTDNLPSVIRHFGQQKKIHFLHIRDVQGKPEKFEEAFHDDGHTDLVECLRAYRDIGFDGVCRPDHYPKMGDVGFNDEHGIARLFAVGYLKGLREAVYVERR
;
A
#
# COMPACT_ATOMS: atom_id res chain seq x y z
N VAL A 1 -8.79 -0.40 -2.26
CA VAL A 1 -7.99 -0.57 -3.50
C VAL A 1 -8.88 -0.29 -4.70
N ILE A 2 -8.48 0.64 -5.57
CA ILE A 2 -9.21 0.96 -6.81
C ILE A 2 -8.38 0.47 -8.00
N ARG A 3 -8.99 -0.35 -8.88
CA ARG A 3 -8.39 -0.82 -10.12
C ARG A 3 -9.37 -0.59 -11.27
N THR A 4 -8.86 -0.11 -12.40
CA THR A 4 -9.68 0.29 -13.57
C THR A 4 -9.35 -0.47 -14.84
N SER A 5 -8.23 -1.22 -14.84
CA SER A 5 -7.77 -1.97 -15.99
C SER A 5 -7.21 -3.34 -15.61
N GLN A 6 -7.19 -4.23 -16.60
CA GLN A 6 -6.48 -5.50 -16.54
C GLN A 6 -5.73 -5.69 -17.85
N SER A 7 -4.52 -6.21 -17.77
CA SER A 7 -3.67 -6.56 -18.91
C SER A 7 -3.12 -7.99 -18.76
N ILE A 8 -2.52 -8.52 -19.81
CA ILE A 8 -1.87 -9.83 -19.78
C ILE A 8 -0.37 -9.62 -19.89
N SER A 9 0.37 -10.05 -18.88
CA SER A 9 1.82 -10.04 -18.88
C SER A 9 2.41 -11.07 -19.83
N SER A 10 3.53 -10.76 -20.49
CA SER A 10 4.31 -11.75 -21.24
C SER A 10 4.88 -12.85 -20.34
N ARG A 11 5.04 -12.61 -19.05
CA ARG A 11 5.52 -13.58 -18.07
C ARG A 11 4.39 -14.53 -17.67
N GLY A 12 4.39 -15.73 -18.24
CA GLY A 12 3.45 -16.80 -17.93
C GLY A 12 1.98 -16.47 -18.18
N ALA A 13 1.70 -15.50 -19.06
CA ALA A 13 0.36 -15.00 -19.34
C ALA A 13 -0.41 -14.55 -18.08
N ALA A 14 0.31 -14.03 -17.09
CA ALA A 14 -0.28 -13.57 -15.83
C ALA A 14 -1.23 -12.40 -16.06
N LEU A 15 -2.36 -12.41 -15.37
CA LEU A 15 -3.32 -11.31 -15.38
C LEU A 15 -2.86 -10.20 -14.42
N VAL A 16 -2.61 -9.02 -14.97
CA VAL A 16 -2.11 -7.84 -14.26
C VAL A 16 -3.25 -6.86 -14.04
N SER A 17 -3.48 -6.48 -12.81
CA SER A 17 -4.43 -5.41 -12.46
C SER A 17 -3.73 -4.05 -12.51
N GLY A 18 -4.43 -3.03 -13.01
CA GLY A 18 -3.89 -1.68 -13.13
C GLY A 18 -4.89 -0.59 -12.72
N PHE A 19 -4.37 0.60 -12.57
CA PHE A 19 -5.14 1.82 -12.37
C PHE A 19 -4.86 2.82 -13.48
N ASN A 20 -5.89 3.49 -13.96
CA ASN A 20 -5.82 4.61 -14.89
C ASN A 20 -6.87 5.65 -14.51
N LEU A 21 -6.43 6.85 -14.17
CA LEU A 21 -7.28 7.95 -13.72
C LEU A 21 -8.26 8.39 -14.81
N ASP A 22 -7.84 8.43 -16.07
CA ASP A 22 -8.71 8.84 -17.19
C ASP A 22 -9.88 7.85 -17.36
N MET A 23 -9.59 6.55 -17.21
CA MET A 23 -10.65 5.54 -17.24
C MET A 23 -11.61 5.66 -16.07
N LEU A 24 -11.10 6.05 -14.90
CA LEU A 24 -11.96 6.28 -13.73
C LEU A 24 -12.85 7.51 -13.91
N GLN A 25 -12.33 8.59 -14.50
CA GLN A 25 -13.06 9.83 -14.73
C GLN A 25 -14.12 9.69 -15.82
N SER A 26 -13.83 8.88 -16.87
CA SER A 26 -14.76 8.63 -17.98
C SER A 26 -15.82 7.57 -17.67
N ALA A 27 -15.69 6.83 -16.56
CA ALA A 27 -16.65 5.79 -16.23
C ALA A 27 -17.98 6.36 -15.73
N GLU A 28 -19.05 6.15 -16.48
CA GLU A 28 -20.41 6.60 -16.14
C GLU A 28 -21.05 5.79 -14.99
N ARG A 29 -20.43 4.70 -14.54
CA ARG A 29 -21.03 3.78 -13.55
C ARG A 29 -20.56 4.04 -12.14
N PRO A 30 -21.48 3.89 -11.15
CA PRO A 30 -21.07 3.90 -9.75
C PRO A 30 -20.03 2.81 -9.48
N ILE A 31 -19.04 3.13 -8.64
CA ILE A 31 -18.05 2.15 -8.19
C ILE A 31 -18.81 1.07 -7.41
N ARG A 32 -18.76 -0.17 -7.86
CA ARG A 32 -19.19 -1.28 -7.00
C ARG A 32 -18.25 -1.33 -5.81
N ASN A 33 -18.81 -1.22 -4.60
CA ASN A 33 -18.03 -1.55 -3.43
C ASN A 33 -17.64 -3.05 -3.48
N LEU A 34 -16.60 -3.43 -2.75
CA LEU A 34 -16.06 -4.79 -2.75
C LEU A 34 -17.09 -5.88 -2.38
N ASP A 35 -18.21 -5.50 -1.76
CA ASP A 35 -19.26 -6.41 -1.27
C ASP A 35 -20.42 -6.61 -2.28
N GLY A 36 -20.33 -6.04 -3.49
CA GLY A 36 -21.34 -6.22 -4.53
C GLY A 36 -22.67 -5.50 -4.27
N VAL A 37 -22.76 -4.68 -3.25
CA VAL A 37 -23.95 -3.85 -2.97
C VAL A 37 -24.02 -2.73 -4.01
N GLN A 38 -25.12 -2.68 -4.78
CA GLN A 38 -25.46 -1.52 -5.59
C GLN A 38 -25.93 -0.41 -4.63
N LEU A 39 -25.18 0.67 -4.56
CA LEU A 39 -25.68 1.89 -3.95
C LEU A 39 -26.73 2.50 -4.90
N ASP A 40 -27.88 2.84 -4.35
CA ASP A 40 -28.98 3.43 -5.11
C ASP A 40 -28.51 4.76 -5.77
N GLU A 41 -28.91 5.02 -7.02
CA GLU A 41 -28.49 6.20 -7.78
C GLU A 41 -28.85 7.52 -7.08
N GLN A 42 -29.83 7.51 -6.18
CA GLN A 42 -30.22 8.67 -5.37
C GLN A 42 -29.28 8.96 -4.19
N GLU A 43 -28.48 7.99 -3.73
CA GLU A 43 -27.50 8.20 -2.67
C GLU A 43 -26.09 8.57 -3.19
N THR A 44 -25.89 8.57 -4.50
CA THR A 44 -24.59 8.85 -5.14
C THR A 44 -24.27 10.34 -5.31
N SER A 45 -25.10 11.26 -4.81
CA SER A 45 -24.60 12.60 -4.50
C SER A 45 -23.72 12.55 -3.25
N VAL A 46 -22.60 11.82 -3.33
CA VAL A 46 -21.61 11.86 -2.27
C VAL A 46 -21.15 13.30 -2.16
N ALA A 47 -21.59 13.96 -1.11
CA ALA A 47 -21.11 15.28 -0.76
C ALA A 47 -19.58 15.22 -0.77
N SER A 48 -18.94 16.19 -1.42
CA SER A 48 -17.47 16.24 -1.45
C SER A 48 -16.94 16.19 -0.02
N VAL A 49 -16.07 15.20 0.25
CA VAL A 49 -15.41 15.09 1.55
C VAL A 49 -14.07 15.78 1.44
N THR A 50 -13.87 16.83 2.26
CA THR A 50 -12.65 17.63 2.25
C THR A 50 -11.51 16.96 3.04
N GLU A 51 -10.27 17.39 2.78
CA GLU A 51 -9.12 16.94 3.56
C GLU A 51 -9.26 17.30 5.05
N GLU A 52 -9.78 18.49 5.35
CA GLU A 52 -10.01 18.95 6.72
C GLU A 52 -10.97 18.02 7.46
N GLN A 53 -12.06 17.62 6.81
CA GLN A 53 -13.02 16.65 7.36
C GLN A 53 -12.36 15.29 7.61
N GLN A 54 -11.57 14.77 6.65
CA GLN A 54 -10.86 13.51 6.81
C GLN A 54 -9.86 13.56 7.96
N TRP A 55 -9.06 14.64 8.06
CA TRP A 55 -8.13 14.82 9.18
C TRP A 55 -8.84 14.95 10.50
N GLY A 56 -9.99 15.65 10.56
CA GLY A 56 -10.83 15.73 11.75
C GLY A 56 -11.36 14.37 12.22
N CYS A 57 -11.89 13.59 11.28
CA CYS A 57 -12.35 12.22 11.55
C CYS A 57 -11.21 11.31 12.03
N LEU A 58 -10.05 11.38 11.37
CA LEU A 58 -8.90 10.57 11.74
C LEU A 58 -8.37 10.94 13.14
N LYS A 59 -8.29 12.23 13.43
CA LYS A 59 -7.91 12.70 14.76
C LYS A 59 -8.85 12.19 15.84
N TYR A 60 -10.16 12.36 15.62
CA TYR A 60 -11.20 11.87 16.53
C TYR A 60 -11.07 10.36 16.79
N PHE A 61 -10.82 9.58 15.76
CA PHE A 61 -10.62 8.14 15.86
C PHE A 61 -9.35 7.81 16.65
N LEU A 62 -8.22 8.40 16.29
CA LEU A 62 -6.93 8.08 16.91
C LEU A 62 -6.88 8.48 18.39
N GLU A 63 -7.45 9.63 18.77
CA GLU A 63 -7.54 10.05 20.18
C GLU A 63 -8.28 9.06 21.09
N ARG A 64 -9.14 8.21 20.50
CA ARG A 64 -9.91 7.20 21.24
C ARG A 64 -9.31 5.80 21.15
N VAL A 65 -8.74 5.46 20.02
CA VAL A 65 -8.22 4.11 19.80
C VAL A 65 -6.78 3.95 20.28
N VAL A 66 -5.96 5.00 20.19
CA VAL A 66 -4.55 4.92 20.60
C VAL A 66 -4.39 4.59 22.09
N PRO A 67 -5.12 5.18 23.03
CA PRO A 67 -5.03 4.79 24.44
C PRO A 67 -5.36 3.30 24.68
N VAL A 68 -6.36 2.77 23.97
CA VAL A 68 -6.73 1.34 24.05
C VAL A 68 -5.64 0.46 23.44
N ALA A 69 -5.04 0.91 22.35
CA ALA A 69 -3.92 0.21 21.71
C ALA A 69 -2.67 0.18 22.62
N GLU A 70 -2.42 1.26 23.36
CA GLU A 70 -1.34 1.33 24.38
C GLU A 70 -1.61 0.36 25.53
N GLU A 71 -2.80 0.36 26.09
CA GLU A 71 -3.19 -0.56 27.16
C GLU A 71 -3.10 -2.03 26.72
N ALA A 72 -3.53 -2.32 25.50
CA ALA A 72 -3.49 -3.66 24.92
C ALA A 72 -2.10 -4.04 24.37
N ASN A 73 -1.14 -3.13 24.32
CA ASN A 73 0.16 -3.28 23.65
C ASN A 73 0.03 -3.74 22.19
N VAL A 74 -0.92 -3.15 21.45
CA VAL A 74 -1.19 -3.44 20.04
C VAL A 74 -0.80 -2.27 19.15
N LYS A 75 0.10 -2.51 18.22
CA LYS A 75 0.54 -1.49 17.25
C LYS A 75 -0.49 -1.27 16.16
N LEU A 76 -0.86 -0.02 15.93
CA LEU A 76 -1.67 0.42 14.79
C LEU A 76 -0.74 0.75 13.63
N ALA A 77 -1.07 0.30 12.44
CA ALA A 77 -0.26 0.52 11.23
C ALA A 77 -1.15 1.08 10.12
N MET A 78 -1.12 2.40 9.92
CA MET A 78 -1.91 3.06 8.88
C MET A 78 -1.42 2.67 7.49
N HIS A 79 -2.32 2.08 6.70
CA HIS A 79 -2.07 1.72 5.31
C HIS A 79 -2.31 2.92 4.37
N PRO A 80 -1.52 3.08 3.29
CA PRO A 80 -1.75 4.14 2.31
C PRO A 80 -3.05 3.98 1.54
N ASP A 81 -3.54 5.11 1.05
CA ASP A 81 -4.55 5.13 0.01
C ASP A 81 -4.02 4.44 -1.26
N ASP A 82 -4.84 3.62 -1.89
CA ASP A 82 -4.46 2.91 -3.11
C ASP A 82 -5.52 3.15 -4.22
N PRO A 83 -5.18 3.94 -5.24
CA PRO A 83 -3.91 4.64 -5.49
C PRO A 83 -3.68 5.82 -4.55
N PRO A 84 -2.40 6.30 -4.39
CA PRO A 84 -2.08 7.45 -3.56
C PRO A 84 -2.36 8.77 -4.29
N LEU A 85 -3.62 9.01 -4.58
CA LEU A 85 -4.14 10.20 -5.26
C LEU A 85 -5.27 10.83 -4.46
N SER A 86 -5.35 12.16 -4.47
CA SER A 86 -6.39 12.94 -3.81
C SER A 86 -6.73 14.19 -4.64
N PRO A 87 -8.03 14.54 -4.79
CA PRO A 87 -9.19 13.71 -4.48
C PRO A 87 -9.48 12.66 -5.55
N ILE A 88 -10.25 11.63 -5.18
CA ILE A 88 -10.85 10.73 -6.15
C ILE A 88 -12.38 10.89 -6.10
N ARG A 89 -12.98 11.28 -7.22
CA ARG A 89 -14.42 11.53 -7.36
C ARG A 89 -14.99 12.42 -6.23
N GLY A 90 -14.28 13.51 -5.92
CA GLY A 90 -14.72 14.50 -4.92
C GLY A 90 -14.46 14.09 -3.47
N ILE A 91 -13.89 12.93 -3.22
CA ILE A 91 -13.53 12.45 -1.87
C ILE A 91 -12.03 12.67 -1.69
N ALA A 92 -11.65 13.46 -0.70
CA ALA A 92 -10.26 13.63 -0.30
C ALA A 92 -9.69 12.32 0.27
N ARG A 93 -8.41 12.09 0.00
CA ARG A 93 -7.67 10.90 0.42
C ARG A 93 -6.36 11.35 1.06
N ILE A 94 -6.29 11.24 2.37
CA ILE A 94 -5.24 11.89 3.16
C ILE A 94 -3.97 11.04 3.35
N MET A 95 -4.03 9.72 3.09
CA MET A 95 -2.85 8.85 3.16
C MET A 95 -2.18 8.68 1.79
N SER A 96 -1.94 9.80 1.10
CA SER A 96 -1.48 9.85 -0.29
C SER A 96 -0.11 10.51 -0.49
N SER A 97 0.57 10.92 0.58
CA SER A 97 1.92 11.51 0.51
C SER A 97 2.75 11.18 1.74
N VAL A 98 4.08 11.24 1.61
CA VAL A 98 5.01 11.02 2.73
C VAL A 98 4.80 12.04 3.84
N ASP A 99 4.56 13.31 3.51
CA ASP A 99 4.30 14.37 4.48
C ASP A 99 3.04 14.12 5.30
N ASN A 100 2.00 13.56 4.68
CA ASN A 100 0.78 13.20 5.37
C ASN A 100 1.00 12.05 6.37
N TYR A 101 1.95 11.17 6.12
CA TYR A 101 2.35 10.14 7.08
C TYR A 101 3.10 10.73 8.28
N GLN A 102 3.94 11.75 8.06
CA GLN A 102 4.53 12.47 9.19
C GLN A 102 3.44 13.19 10.01
N LYS A 103 2.52 13.87 9.34
CA LYS A 103 1.36 14.51 10.00
C LYS A 103 0.51 13.50 10.79
N LEU A 104 0.28 12.29 10.26
CA LEU A 104 -0.42 11.21 10.96
C LEU A 104 0.27 10.85 12.29
N ILE A 105 1.59 10.70 12.27
CA ILE A 105 2.39 10.35 13.44
C ILE A 105 2.33 11.45 14.49
N ASP A 106 2.40 12.71 14.04
CA ASP A 106 2.40 13.89 14.89
C ASP A 106 1.01 14.25 15.42
N LEU A 107 -0.06 13.77 14.75
CA LEU A 107 -1.45 14.06 15.10
C LEU A 107 -1.84 13.52 16.48
N VAL A 108 -1.41 12.29 16.80
CA VAL A 108 -1.55 11.65 18.11
C VAL A 108 -0.24 10.90 18.40
N PRO A 109 0.75 11.56 18.99
CA PRO A 109 2.05 10.96 19.27
C PRO A 109 1.93 9.77 20.24
N SER A 110 2.30 8.59 19.78
CA SER A 110 2.29 7.35 20.57
C SER A 110 3.22 6.33 19.92
N PRO A 111 3.89 5.48 20.70
CA PRO A 111 4.61 4.34 20.13
C PRO A 111 3.68 3.33 19.43
N MET A 112 2.38 3.36 19.70
CA MET A 112 1.39 2.47 19.07
C MET A 112 0.78 3.05 17.79
N ASN A 113 0.93 4.36 17.53
CA ASN A 113 0.51 4.99 16.27
C ASN A 113 1.67 4.98 15.27
N GLY A 114 1.51 4.30 14.14
CA GLY A 114 2.57 4.14 13.16
C GLY A 114 2.08 3.79 11.75
N VAL A 115 2.99 3.32 10.94
CA VAL A 115 2.88 3.24 9.49
C VAL A 115 2.94 1.78 9.02
N CYS A 116 2.04 1.43 8.10
CA CYS A 116 2.22 0.31 7.21
C CYS A 116 2.92 0.81 5.93
N ILE A 117 4.17 0.43 5.72
CA ILE A 117 4.83 0.70 4.44
C ILE A 117 4.33 -0.31 3.41
N CYS A 118 3.35 0.11 2.59
CA CYS A 118 3.00 -0.61 1.37
C CYS A 118 3.92 -0.12 0.23
N GLN A 119 4.96 -0.87 -0.10
CA GLN A 119 6.04 -0.41 -0.97
C GLN A 119 5.55 0.09 -2.32
N GLY A 120 4.64 -0.63 -2.99
CA GLY A 120 4.11 -0.19 -4.27
C GLY A 120 3.40 1.16 -4.21
N ASN A 121 2.69 1.48 -3.11
CA ASN A 121 2.08 2.81 -2.95
C ASN A 121 3.13 3.86 -2.61
N PHE A 122 4.08 3.57 -1.72
CA PHE A 122 5.13 4.51 -1.38
C PHE A 122 6.06 4.79 -2.56
N THR A 123 6.35 3.81 -3.42
CA THR A 123 7.10 4.01 -4.67
C THR A 123 6.41 4.99 -5.61
N LEU A 124 5.06 5.04 -5.60
CA LEU A 124 4.29 6.06 -6.33
C LEU A 124 4.29 7.44 -5.65
N MET A 125 4.67 7.55 -4.38
CA MET A 125 4.70 8.82 -3.63
C MET A 125 6.10 9.47 -3.61
N THR A 126 7.18 8.71 -3.87
CA THR A 126 8.56 9.20 -3.74
C THR A 126 9.51 8.47 -4.69
N ASP A 127 10.50 9.20 -5.18
CA ASP A 127 11.60 8.63 -5.98
C ASP A 127 12.69 7.97 -5.12
N ASN A 128 12.61 8.08 -3.79
CA ASN A 128 13.61 7.54 -2.87
C ASN A 128 12.97 6.85 -1.66
N LEU A 129 12.35 5.71 -1.90
CA LEU A 129 11.72 4.91 -0.86
C LEU A 129 12.70 4.45 0.25
N PRO A 130 13.95 4.03 -0.03
CA PRO A 130 14.91 3.70 1.03
C PRO A 130 15.14 4.82 2.04
N SER A 131 15.15 6.08 1.60
CA SER A 131 15.26 7.25 2.50
C SER A 131 14.02 7.38 3.38
N VAL A 132 12.83 7.20 2.83
CA VAL A 132 11.56 7.23 3.59
C VAL A 132 11.50 6.11 4.62
N ILE A 133 11.96 4.90 4.28
CA ILE A 133 12.07 3.78 5.22
C ILE A 133 12.98 4.16 6.39
N ARG A 134 14.16 4.73 6.12
CA ARG A 134 15.07 5.17 7.18
C ARG A 134 14.46 6.27 8.03
N HIS A 135 13.76 7.23 7.42
CA HIS A 135 13.10 8.34 8.11
C HIS A 135 12.07 7.85 9.15
N PHE A 136 11.13 7.01 8.76
CA PHE A 136 10.13 6.46 9.69
C PHE A 136 10.71 5.38 10.61
N GLY A 137 11.73 4.66 10.15
CA GLY A 137 12.42 3.64 10.94
C GLY A 137 13.20 4.21 12.11
N GLN A 138 13.90 5.33 11.92
CA GLN A 138 14.60 6.06 12.98
C GLN A 138 13.63 6.54 14.08
N GLN A 139 12.40 6.86 13.72
CA GLN A 139 11.32 7.20 14.63
C GLN A 139 10.65 5.97 15.27
N LYS A 140 11.02 4.74 14.87
CA LYS A 140 10.40 3.47 15.28
C LYS A 140 8.91 3.40 14.97
N LYS A 141 8.50 4.00 13.84
CA LYS A 141 7.10 4.13 13.43
C LYS A 141 6.67 3.14 12.36
N ILE A 142 7.55 2.31 11.83
CA ILE A 142 7.18 1.25 10.89
C ILE A 142 6.69 0.04 11.68
N HIS A 143 5.40 -0.27 11.58
CA HIS A 143 4.79 -1.36 12.33
C HIS A 143 4.47 -2.58 11.49
N PHE A 144 4.29 -2.39 10.18
CA PHE A 144 3.96 -3.47 9.25
C PHE A 144 4.49 -3.18 7.85
N LEU A 145 4.85 -4.23 7.11
CA LEU A 145 5.30 -4.10 5.72
C LEU A 145 4.39 -4.89 4.77
N HIS A 146 3.90 -4.21 3.73
CA HIS A 146 3.41 -4.83 2.53
C HIS A 146 4.46 -4.69 1.43
N ILE A 147 5.04 -5.82 1.03
CA ILE A 147 6.00 -5.86 -0.06
C ILE A 147 5.24 -6.18 -1.33
N ARG A 148 5.17 -5.21 -2.22
CA ARG A 148 4.62 -5.32 -3.57
C ARG A 148 5.33 -4.33 -4.47
N ASP A 149 5.24 -4.52 -5.77
CA ASP A 149 5.81 -3.59 -6.71
C ASP A 149 4.83 -3.22 -7.83
N VAL A 150 5.09 -2.09 -8.46
CA VAL A 150 4.26 -1.50 -9.52
C VAL A 150 5.13 -0.92 -10.61
N GLN A 151 4.55 -0.73 -11.79
CA GLN A 151 5.15 0.03 -12.90
C GLN A 151 4.22 1.17 -13.30
N GLY A 152 4.75 2.38 -13.42
CA GLY A 152 4.00 3.56 -13.87
C GLY A 152 4.08 4.73 -12.90
N LYS A 153 3.04 5.55 -12.90
CA LYS A 153 2.91 6.77 -12.08
C LYS A 153 1.58 6.73 -11.30
N PRO A 154 1.40 7.57 -10.29
CA PRO A 154 0.16 7.57 -9.49
C PRO A 154 -1.13 7.58 -10.32
N GLU A 155 -1.14 8.34 -11.42
CA GLU A 155 -2.31 8.48 -12.30
C GLU A 155 -2.53 7.28 -13.22
N LYS A 156 -1.46 6.51 -13.47
CA LYS A 156 -1.53 5.32 -14.34
C LYS A 156 -0.40 4.35 -14.00
N PHE A 157 -0.76 3.21 -13.42
CA PHE A 157 0.18 2.15 -13.07
C PHE A 157 -0.43 0.77 -13.21
N GLU A 158 0.44 -0.23 -13.25
CA GLU A 158 0.09 -1.64 -13.23
C GLU A 158 0.81 -2.35 -12.09
N GLU A 159 0.19 -3.40 -11.54
CA GLU A 159 0.85 -4.30 -10.58
C GLU A 159 1.98 -5.04 -11.29
N ALA A 160 3.09 -5.23 -10.60
CA ALA A 160 4.24 -5.95 -11.12
C ALA A 160 4.55 -7.20 -10.28
N PHE A 161 5.28 -8.13 -10.85
CA PHE A 161 5.97 -9.12 -10.03
C PHE A 161 7.03 -8.42 -9.16
N HIS A 162 7.35 -8.99 -8.01
CA HIS A 162 8.27 -8.42 -7.04
C HIS A 162 9.70 -8.18 -7.56
N ASP A 163 10.04 -8.73 -8.70
CA ASP A 163 11.34 -8.60 -9.37
C ASP A 163 11.28 -7.76 -10.66
N ASP A 164 10.13 -7.13 -10.95
CA ASP A 164 9.85 -6.51 -12.25
C ASP A 164 9.16 -5.14 -12.13
N GLY A 165 9.21 -4.51 -10.98
CA GLY A 165 8.64 -3.18 -10.75
C GLY A 165 9.69 -2.08 -10.67
N HIS A 166 9.26 -0.90 -10.23
CA HIS A 166 10.12 0.27 -10.10
C HIS A 166 10.96 0.28 -8.82
N THR A 167 10.56 -0.49 -7.81
CA THR A 167 11.18 -0.43 -6.49
C THR A 167 12.52 -1.15 -6.50
N ASP A 168 13.58 -0.48 -6.08
CA ASP A 168 14.81 -1.17 -5.70
C ASP A 168 14.60 -1.93 -4.38
N LEU A 169 14.12 -3.18 -4.50
CA LEU A 169 13.83 -4.02 -3.34
C LEU A 169 15.08 -4.37 -2.54
N VAL A 170 16.25 -4.45 -3.17
CA VAL A 170 17.52 -4.72 -2.48
C VAL A 170 17.86 -3.55 -1.56
N GLU A 171 17.80 -2.31 -2.06
CA GLU A 171 18.06 -1.13 -1.25
C GLU A 171 16.99 -0.91 -0.17
N CYS A 172 15.73 -1.24 -0.44
CA CYS A 172 14.67 -1.22 0.57
C CYS A 172 14.96 -2.23 1.69
N LEU A 173 15.37 -3.46 1.36
CA LEU A 173 15.72 -4.47 2.36
C LEU A 173 16.96 -4.07 3.16
N ARG A 174 17.95 -3.43 2.53
CA ARG A 174 19.09 -2.83 3.25
C ARG A 174 18.64 -1.75 4.22
N ALA A 175 17.71 -0.88 3.81
CA ALA A 175 17.15 0.14 4.69
C ALA A 175 16.40 -0.46 5.88
N TYR A 176 15.56 -1.51 5.68
CA TYR A 176 14.90 -2.21 6.78
C TYR A 176 15.91 -2.89 7.73
N ARG A 177 16.95 -3.52 7.18
CA ARG A 177 18.05 -4.06 8.00
C ARG A 177 18.73 -2.98 8.83
N ASP A 178 19.04 -1.84 8.21
CA ASP A 178 19.81 -0.74 8.84
C ASP A 178 19.06 -0.09 10.00
N ILE A 179 17.72 -0.04 9.93
CA ILE A 179 16.86 0.45 11.03
C ILE A 179 16.53 -0.64 12.06
N GLY A 180 17.00 -1.88 11.85
CA GLY A 180 16.71 -3.01 12.75
C GLY A 180 15.25 -3.44 12.75
N PHE A 181 14.54 -3.35 11.61
CA PHE A 181 13.15 -3.78 11.54
C PHE A 181 13.04 -5.29 11.76
N ASP A 182 12.24 -5.67 12.77
CA ASP A 182 11.98 -7.06 13.19
C ASP A 182 10.49 -7.43 13.14
N GLY A 183 9.66 -6.52 12.62
CA GLY A 183 8.21 -6.69 12.54
C GLY A 183 7.74 -7.61 11.40
N VAL A 184 6.42 -7.67 11.25
CA VAL A 184 5.78 -8.52 10.24
C VAL A 184 5.91 -7.90 8.86
N CYS A 185 6.27 -8.74 7.89
CA CYS A 185 6.34 -8.43 6.47
C CYS A 185 5.58 -9.51 5.68
N ARG A 186 4.79 -9.10 4.71
CA ARG A 186 4.12 -10.03 3.81
C ARG A 186 4.21 -9.55 2.36
N PRO A 187 4.29 -10.47 1.36
CA PRO A 187 3.96 -10.11 -0.01
C PRO A 187 2.49 -9.69 -0.08
N ASP A 188 2.23 -8.58 -0.76
CA ASP A 188 0.88 -8.07 -0.94
C ASP A 188 0.39 -8.37 -2.38
N HIS A 189 -0.01 -7.39 -3.17
CA HIS A 189 -0.49 -7.65 -4.51
C HIS A 189 0.60 -8.21 -5.44
N TYR A 190 0.20 -9.03 -6.37
CA TYR A 190 1.02 -9.59 -7.45
C TYR A 190 0.13 -9.98 -8.63
N PRO A 191 0.68 -10.08 -9.86
CA PRO A 191 -0.05 -10.57 -11.01
C PRO A 191 -0.64 -11.96 -10.76
N LYS A 192 -1.87 -12.18 -11.21
CA LYS A 192 -2.54 -13.48 -11.07
C LYS A 192 -2.07 -14.43 -12.15
N MET A 193 -1.51 -15.56 -11.77
CA MET A 193 -1.16 -16.61 -12.70
C MET A 193 -2.35 -17.55 -12.86
N GLY A 194 -2.98 -17.49 -14.06
CA GLY A 194 -4.08 -18.36 -14.40
C GLY A 194 -3.69 -19.81 -14.49
N ASP A 195 -4.62 -20.63 -14.17
CA ASP A 195 -4.87 -22.05 -14.42
C ASP A 195 -3.70 -22.96 -14.85
N VAL A 196 -2.81 -23.25 -13.94
CA VAL A 196 -1.84 -24.36 -14.06
C VAL A 196 -2.29 -25.54 -13.19
N GLY A 197 -3.59 -25.81 -13.14
CA GLY A 197 -4.13 -26.97 -12.42
C GLY A 197 -4.28 -26.80 -10.91
N PHE A 198 -4.07 -25.59 -10.38
CA PHE A 198 -4.40 -25.21 -9.02
C PHE A 198 -5.62 -24.28 -9.02
N ASN A 199 -6.65 -24.61 -8.27
CA ASN A 199 -7.83 -23.78 -8.08
C ASN A 199 -7.55 -22.43 -7.33
N ASP A 200 -6.28 -22.07 -7.14
CA ASP A 200 -5.86 -20.84 -6.48
C ASP A 200 -5.10 -19.96 -7.49
N GLU A 201 -5.80 -19.01 -8.09
CA GLU A 201 -5.25 -17.99 -9.01
C GLU A 201 -4.05 -17.22 -8.44
N HIS A 202 -3.85 -17.29 -7.13
CA HIS A 202 -2.79 -16.59 -6.40
C HIS A 202 -1.65 -17.49 -5.93
N GLY A 203 -1.81 -18.82 -5.92
CA GLY A 203 -0.88 -19.73 -5.26
C GLY A 203 0.54 -19.65 -5.80
N ILE A 204 0.71 -19.74 -7.13
CA ILE A 204 2.04 -19.73 -7.76
C ILE A 204 2.71 -18.37 -7.62
N ALA A 205 1.99 -17.29 -7.88
CA ALA A 205 2.53 -15.95 -7.77
C ALA A 205 2.92 -15.61 -6.31
N ARG A 206 2.13 -16.09 -5.34
CA ARG A 206 2.45 -15.97 -3.91
C ARG A 206 3.69 -16.78 -3.54
N LEU A 207 3.79 -18.00 -4.01
CA LEU A 207 4.96 -18.85 -3.77
C LEU A 207 6.23 -18.22 -4.32
N PHE A 208 6.18 -17.68 -5.55
CA PHE A 208 7.26 -16.91 -6.16
C PHE A 208 7.64 -15.71 -5.28
N ALA A 209 6.67 -14.87 -4.90
CA ALA A 209 6.90 -13.68 -4.09
C ALA A 209 7.57 -14.02 -2.75
N VAL A 210 7.07 -15.04 -2.03
CA VAL A 210 7.66 -15.50 -0.76
C VAL A 210 9.09 -16.02 -0.97
N GLY A 211 9.31 -16.82 -2.01
CA GLY A 211 10.64 -17.36 -2.33
C GLY A 211 11.64 -16.27 -2.66
N TYR A 212 11.25 -15.33 -3.51
CA TYR A 212 12.06 -14.18 -3.90
C TYR A 212 12.45 -13.30 -2.71
N LEU A 213 11.47 -12.91 -1.88
CA LEU A 213 11.73 -12.10 -0.68
C LEU A 213 12.60 -12.80 0.35
N LYS A 214 12.43 -14.11 0.54
CA LYS A 214 13.31 -14.89 1.43
C LYS A 214 14.74 -14.93 0.91
N GLY A 215 14.94 -15.18 -0.38
CA GLY A 215 16.26 -15.17 -1.00
C GLY A 215 16.95 -13.82 -0.91
N LEU A 216 16.23 -12.71 -1.21
CA LEU A 216 16.77 -11.36 -1.06
C LEU A 216 17.13 -11.04 0.40
N ARG A 217 16.26 -11.39 1.34
CA ARG A 217 16.54 -11.20 2.78
C ARG A 217 17.80 -11.94 3.18
N GLU A 218 17.95 -13.20 2.80
CA GLU A 218 19.14 -13.98 3.10
C GLU A 218 20.41 -13.33 2.56
N ALA A 219 20.38 -12.90 1.28
CA ALA A 219 21.50 -12.21 0.66
C ALA A 219 21.88 -10.91 1.39
N VAL A 220 20.90 -10.05 1.63
CA VAL A 220 21.12 -8.72 2.26
C VAL A 220 21.62 -8.85 3.71
N TYR A 221 21.15 -9.84 4.49
CA TYR A 221 21.55 -9.99 5.88
C TYR A 221 22.90 -10.72 6.05
N VAL A 222 23.35 -11.48 5.05
CA VAL A 222 24.69 -12.09 5.04
C VAL A 222 25.79 -11.05 4.77
N GLU A 223 25.52 -9.98 4.06
CA GLU A 223 26.49 -8.89 3.78
C GLU A 223 27.17 -8.30 5.03
N ARG A 224 26.66 -8.58 6.23
CA ARG A 224 27.23 -8.09 7.52
C ARG A 224 27.95 -9.17 8.34
N ARG A 225 28.06 -10.37 7.84
CA ARG A 225 28.86 -11.43 8.49
C ARG A 225 30.26 -11.45 7.91
#